data_08a87e6dc63e317610ed474361347f45
#
_entry.id   08a87e6dc63e317610ed474361347f45
#
_cell.length_a   1.000
_cell.length_b   1.000
_cell.length_c   1.000
_cell.angle_alpha   90.00
_cell.angle_beta   90.00
_cell.angle_gamma   90.00
#
_symmetry.space_group_name_H-M   'P 1'
#
loop_
_entity.id
_entity.type
_entity.pdbx_description
1 polymer ?
#
loop_
_entity_poly.entity_id
_entity_poly.type
_entity_poly.pdbx_seq_one_letter_code
_entity_poly.pdbx_strand_id
1 'polypeptide(L)'
;IAFTVALVVAGWSPGEAFPTGPDLLAASGAAFAAVLIGQAGNAFACRSATRPPGRLGWFTNRLLVIAIVVQLLALAAFLLVEPLAELLEHRPPPPAAFVVSVLAAPAVLAADRIHKVVRARRRAAT
;
A
#
# COMPACT_ATOMS: atom_id res chain seq x y z
N ILE A 1 -1.44 2.38 9.92
CA ILE A 1 -2.64 3.24 9.77
C ILE A 1 -3.83 2.41 9.26
N ALA A 2 -3.75 1.74 8.09
CA ALA A 2 -4.90 0.97 7.54
C ALA A 2 -5.41 -0.11 8.50
N PHE A 3 -4.52 -0.83 9.16
CA PHE A 3 -4.83 -1.78 10.23
C PHE A 3 -5.64 -1.12 11.36
N THR A 4 -5.13 0.00 11.88
CA THR A 4 -5.80 0.72 12.98
C THR A 4 -7.18 1.26 12.56
N VAL A 5 -7.30 1.77 11.33
CA VAL A 5 -8.60 2.23 10.80
C VAL A 5 -9.60 1.07 10.71
N ALA A 6 -9.16 -0.12 10.30
CA ALA A 6 -10.03 -1.30 10.27
C ALA A 6 -10.52 -1.67 11.67
N LEU A 7 -9.64 -1.66 12.67
CA LEU A 7 -10.01 -1.94 14.07
C LEU A 7 -11.00 -0.91 14.62
N VAL A 8 -10.76 0.39 14.38
CA VAL A 8 -11.65 1.46 14.84
C VAL A 8 -13.03 1.36 14.19
N VAL A 9 -13.07 1.03 12.88
CA VAL A 9 -14.34 0.79 12.17
C VAL A 9 -15.10 -0.42 12.74
N ALA A 10 -14.36 -1.43 13.24
CA ALA A 10 -14.94 -2.58 13.94
C ALA A 10 -15.36 -2.28 15.40
N GLY A 11 -15.14 -1.04 15.89
CA GLY A 11 -15.54 -0.60 17.21
C GLY A 11 -14.45 -0.65 18.28
N TRP A 12 -13.20 -1.00 17.92
CA TRP A 12 -12.09 -1.00 18.85
C TRP A 12 -11.62 0.42 19.17
N SER A 13 -11.28 0.65 20.44
CA SER A 13 -10.72 1.91 20.94
C SER A 13 -9.29 1.73 21.44
N PRO A 14 -8.41 2.74 21.25
CA PRO A 14 -7.04 2.71 21.78
C PRO A 14 -7.03 2.55 23.31
N GLY A 15 -6.29 1.55 23.77
CA GLY A 15 -6.21 1.18 25.19
C GLY A 15 -7.00 -0.06 25.55
N GLU A 16 -7.87 -0.56 24.68
CA GLU A 16 -8.55 -1.84 24.83
C GLU A 16 -7.69 -3.01 24.31
N ALA A 17 -8.01 -4.22 24.73
CA ALA A 17 -7.41 -5.41 24.15
C ALA A 17 -7.77 -5.51 22.66
N PHE A 18 -6.84 -6.01 21.83
CA PHE A 18 -7.12 -6.21 20.41
C PHE A 18 -8.29 -7.20 20.24
N PRO A 19 -9.23 -6.91 19.32
CA PRO A 19 -10.26 -7.86 18.97
C PRO A 19 -9.66 -9.14 18.39
N THR A 20 -10.40 -10.23 18.47
CA THR A 20 -10.04 -11.53 17.93
C THR A 20 -11.00 -11.91 16.79
N GLY A 21 -10.66 -12.96 16.04
CA GLY A 21 -11.55 -13.48 15.01
C GLY A 21 -11.69 -12.55 13.80
N PRO A 22 -12.94 -12.39 13.26
CA PRO A 22 -13.15 -11.74 11.96
C PRO A 22 -12.62 -10.31 11.85
N ASP A 23 -12.72 -9.54 12.92
CA ASP A 23 -12.31 -8.13 12.94
C ASP A 23 -10.79 -7.98 12.88
N LEU A 24 -10.06 -8.84 13.58
CA LEU A 24 -8.61 -8.90 13.48
C LEU A 24 -8.16 -9.36 12.10
N LEU A 25 -8.84 -10.35 11.52
CA LEU A 25 -8.54 -10.84 10.16
C LEU A 25 -8.79 -9.74 9.10
N ALA A 26 -9.85 -8.95 9.25
CA ALA A 26 -10.13 -7.81 8.36
C ALA A 26 -9.07 -6.69 8.51
N ALA A 27 -8.61 -6.42 9.73
CA ALA A 27 -7.53 -5.48 9.98
C ALA A 27 -6.19 -5.98 9.40
N SER A 28 -5.90 -7.28 9.52
CA SER A 28 -4.75 -7.92 8.88
C SER A 28 -4.80 -7.78 7.36
N GLY A 29 -5.97 -8.02 6.74
CA GLY A 29 -6.20 -7.80 5.30
C GLY A 29 -5.98 -6.35 4.86
N ALA A 30 -6.38 -5.37 5.68
CA ALA A 30 -6.12 -3.95 5.43
C ALA A 30 -4.64 -3.62 5.45
N ALA A 31 -3.90 -4.15 6.43
CA ALA A 31 -2.45 -3.97 6.52
C ALA A 31 -1.73 -4.60 5.33
N PHE A 32 -2.09 -5.82 4.97
CA PHE A 32 -1.55 -6.54 3.82
C PHE A 32 -1.79 -5.78 2.51
N ALA A 33 -3.02 -5.30 2.28
CA ALA A 33 -3.35 -4.48 1.12
C ALA A 33 -2.51 -3.19 1.07
N ALA A 34 -2.35 -2.49 2.20
CA ALA A 34 -1.56 -1.26 2.28
C ALA A 34 -0.08 -1.49 1.94
N VAL A 35 0.50 -2.60 2.41
CA VAL A 35 1.89 -2.97 2.10
C VAL A 35 2.05 -3.24 0.61
N LEU A 36 1.22 -4.09 0.02
CA LEU A 36 1.34 -4.45 -1.40
C LEU A 36 1.08 -3.25 -2.32
N ILE A 37 0.06 -2.44 -2.04
CA ILE A 37 -0.23 -1.22 -2.81
C ILE A 37 0.91 -0.19 -2.64
N GLY A 38 1.44 -0.04 -1.43
CA GLY A 38 2.61 0.80 -1.16
C GLY A 38 3.85 0.34 -1.93
N GLN A 39 4.10 -0.97 -2.02
CA GLN A 39 5.20 -1.55 -2.80
C GLN A 39 5.05 -1.28 -4.30
N ALA A 40 3.83 -1.31 -4.84
CA ALA A 40 3.57 -0.89 -6.22
C ALA A 40 3.96 0.59 -6.45
N GLY A 41 3.59 1.47 -5.52
CA GLY A 41 4.04 2.86 -5.53
C GLY A 41 5.56 3.00 -5.47
N ASN A 42 6.21 2.26 -4.57
CA ASN A 42 7.65 2.24 -4.42
C ASN A 42 8.37 1.75 -5.69
N ALA A 43 7.84 0.76 -6.38
CA ALA A 43 8.38 0.27 -7.63
C ALA A 43 8.44 1.36 -8.71
N PHE A 44 7.44 2.24 -8.77
CA PHE A 44 7.49 3.43 -9.64
C PHE A 44 8.47 4.50 -9.13
N ALA A 45 8.56 4.71 -7.81
CA ALA A 45 9.47 5.67 -7.21
C ALA A 45 10.94 5.31 -7.48
N CYS A 46 11.29 4.03 -7.39
CA CYS A 46 12.65 3.53 -7.56
C CYS A 46 13.17 3.54 -9.01
N ARG A 47 12.34 3.88 -10.02
CA ARG A 47 12.76 3.91 -11.43
C ARG A 47 13.87 4.93 -11.76
N SER A 48 14.07 5.91 -10.91
CA SER A 48 15.16 6.89 -11.07
C SER A 48 15.56 7.47 -9.71
N ALA A 49 16.84 7.63 -9.49
CA ALA A 49 17.37 8.27 -8.28
C ALA A 49 17.19 9.80 -8.26
N THR A 50 16.95 10.43 -9.44
CA THR A 50 16.96 11.89 -9.59
C THR A 50 15.68 12.44 -10.19
N ARG A 51 14.99 11.70 -11.04
CA ARG A 51 13.77 12.15 -11.73
C ARG A 51 12.53 11.69 -10.96
N PRO A 52 11.56 12.58 -10.74
CA PRO A 52 10.28 12.18 -10.11
C PRO A 52 9.50 11.21 -11.03
N PRO A 53 8.68 10.33 -10.46
CA PRO A 53 8.01 9.23 -11.17
C PRO A 53 7.25 9.66 -12.43
N GLY A 54 6.48 10.75 -12.37
CA GLY A 54 5.66 11.24 -13.49
C GLY A 54 6.44 11.71 -14.72
N ARG A 55 7.74 12.05 -14.59
CA ARG A 55 8.56 12.52 -15.73
C ARG A 55 9.09 11.39 -16.61
N LEU A 56 9.01 10.14 -16.16
CA LEU A 56 9.53 8.98 -16.91
C LEU A 56 8.44 8.27 -17.74
N GLY A 57 7.19 8.76 -17.68
CA GLY A 57 6.05 8.07 -18.27
C GLY A 57 5.68 6.80 -17.47
N TRP A 58 4.42 6.59 -17.19
CA TRP A 58 3.96 5.50 -16.32
C TRP A 58 4.09 4.12 -16.97
N PHE A 59 3.89 4.03 -18.28
CA PHE A 59 3.81 2.79 -19.05
C PHE A 59 5.05 2.48 -19.91
N THR A 60 6.12 3.22 -19.78
CA THR A 60 7.35 3.02 -20.59
C THR A 60 8.10 1.74 -20.24
N ASN A 61 7.96 1.24 -19.01
CA ASN A 61 8.54 -0.05 -18.61
C ASN A 61 7.42 -1.11 -18.52
N ARG A 62 7.25 -1.86 -19.60
CA ARG A 62 6.20 -2.88 -19.71
C ARG A 62 6.35 -3.99 -18.66
N LEU A 63 7.59 -4.40 -18.34
CA LEU A 63 7.84 -5.44 -17.34
C LEU A 63 7.40 -4.99 -15.94
N LEU A 64 7.68 -3.74 -15.58
CA LEU A 64 7.23 -3.17 -14.33
C LEU A 64 5.69 -3.13 -14.25
N VAL A 65 5.03 -2.71 -15.32
CA VAL A 65 3.57 -2.66 -15.37
C VAL A 65 2.98 -4.07 -15.20
N ILE A 66 3.53 -5.05 -15.93
CA ILE A 66 3.11 -6.46 -15.81
C ILE A 66 3.30 -6.96 -14.37
N ALA A 67 4.46 -6.70 -13.76
CA ALA A 67 4.74 -7.11 -12.39
C ALA A 67 3.73 -6.52 -11.39
N ILE A 68 3.37 -5.24 -11.55
CA ILE A 68 2.37 -4.59 -10.69
C ILE A 68 0.97 -5.17 -10.93
N VAL A 69 0.59 -5.43 -12.18
CA VAL A 69 -0.70 -6.08 -12.48
C VAL A 69 -0.76 -7.47 -11.83
N VAL A 70 0.28 -8.28 -11.98
CA VAL A 70 0.36 -9.60 -11.34
C VAL A 70 0.28 -9.48 -9.81
N GLN A 71 0.97 -8.51 -9.22
CA GLN A 71 0.93 -8.24 -7.78
C GLN A 71 -0.48 -7.86 -7.30
N LEU A 72 -1.20 -7.01 -8.05
CA LEU A 72 -2.57 -6.61 -7.70
C LEU A 72 -3.57 -7.75 -7.89
N LEU A 73 -3.38 -8.60 -8.91
CA LEU A 73 -4.18 -9.81 -9.07
C LEU A 73 -3.93 -10.81 -7.93
N ALA A 74 -2.68 -10.97 -7.51
CA ALA A 74 -2.35 -11.79 -6.34
C ALA A 74 -2.98 -11.23 -5.06
N LEU A 75 -2.93 -9.91 -4.84
CA LEU A 75 -3.62 -9.26 -3.72
C LEU A 75 -5.12 -9.56 -3.74
N ALA A 76 -5.77 -9.42 -4.90
CA ALA A 76 -7.19 -9.72 -5.04
C ALA A 76 -7.47 -11.21 -4.73
N ALA A 77 -6.64 -12.12 -5.23
CA ALA A 77 -6.79 -13.54 -4.96
C ALA A 77 -6.65 -13.84 -3.46
N PHE A 78 -5.65 -13.30 -2.78
CA PHE A 78 -5.42 -13.52 -1.35
C PHE A 78 -6.49 -12.90 -0.44
N LEU A 79 -7.19 -11.88 -0.91
CA LEU A 79 -8.28 -11.27 -0.11
C LEU A 79 -9.65 -11.86 -0.42
N LEU A 80 -9.90 -12.35 -1.65
CA LEU A 80 -11.23 -12.70 -2.13
C LEU A 80 -11.44 -14.20 -2.32
N VAL A 81 -10.37 -14.99 -2.50
CA VAL A 81 -10.46 -16.44 -2.65
C VAL A 81 -10.40 -17.08 -1.28
N GLU A 82 -11.52 -17.60 -0.78
CA GLU A 82 -11.67 -18.13 0.57
C GLU A 82 -10.53 -19.03 1.06
N PRO A 83 -10.10 -20.10 0.35
CA PRO A 83 -9.03 -20.95 0.85
C PRO A 83 -7.68 -20.25 0.96
N LEU A 84 -7.41 -19.21 0.13
CA LEU A 84 -6.19 -18.41 0.22
C LEU A 84 -6.27 -17.38 1.35
N ALA A 85 -7.42 -16.76 1.53
CA ALA A 85 -7.67 -15.81 2.60
C ALA A 85 -7.58 -16.48 3.98
N GLU A 86 -8.14 -17.68 4.12
CA GLU A 86 -8.05 -18.49 5.34
C GLU A 86 -6.61 -18.93 5.63
N LEU A 87 -5.88 -19.40 4.62
CA LEU A 87 -4.48 -19.82 4.77
C LEU A 87 -3.57 -18.68 5.28
N LEU A 88 -3.86 -17.45 4.86
CA LEU A 88 -3.09 -16.26 5.24
C LEU A 88 -3.69 -15.50 6.44
N GLU A 89 -4.73 -16.05 7.05
CA GLU A 89 -5.44 -15.39 8.14
C GLU A 89 -5.85 -13.95 7.80
N HIS A 90 -6.43 -13.76 6.61
CA HIS A 90 -6.93 -12.48 6.12
C HIS A 90 -8.42 -12.54 5.79
N ARG A 91 -9.05 -11.36 5.89
CA ARG A 91 -10.39 -11.11 5.33
C ARG A 91 -10.39 -9.81 4.53
N PRO A 92 -11.33 -9.63 3.60
CA PRO A 92 -11.50 -8.37 2.92
C PRO A 92 -11.66 -7.23 3.94
N PRO A 93 -10.85 -6.16 3.83
CA PRO A 93 -10.93 -5.04 4.76
C PRO A 93 -12.24 -4.25 4.58
N PRO A 94 -12.73 -3.58 5.63
CA PRO A 94 -13.84 -2.66 5.49
C PRO A 94 -13.49 -1.52 4.50
N PRO A 95 -14.49 -0.96 3.78
CA PRO A 95 -14.25 0.01 2.71
C PRO A 95 -13.38 1.20 3.14
N ALA A 96 -13.58 1.73 4.34
CA ALA A 96 -12.78 2.85 4.85
C ALA A 96 -11.30 2.48 5.00
N ALA A 97 -10.99 1.30 5.54
CA ALA A 97 -9.62 0.81 5.68
C ALA A 97 -9.00 0.47 4.33
N PHE A 98 -9.79 -0.04 3.36
CA PHE A 98 -9.33 -0.29 2.01
C PHE A 98 -8.96 1.02 1.29
N VAL A 99 -9.76 2.08 1.41
CA VAL A 99 -9.42 3.42 0.89
C VAL A 99 -8.09 3.90 1.46
N VAL A 100 -7.88 3.75 2.76
CA VAL A 100 -6.60 4.10 3.40
C VAL A 100 -5.45 3.25 2.86
N SER A 101 -5.67 1.96 2.58
CA SER A 101 -4.68 1.10 1.97
C SER A 101 -4.30 1.57 0.56
N VAL A 102 -5.27 1.99 -0.24
CA VAL A 102 -5.04 2.53 -1.59
C VAL A 102 -4.23 3.83 -1.55
N LEU A 103 -4.39 4.65 -0.53
CA LEU A 103 -3.62 5.88 -0.35
C LEU A 103 -2.12 5.63 -0.05
N ALA A 104 -1.72 4.40 0.26
CA ALA A 104 -0.32 4.06 0.48
C ALA A 104 0.55 4.33 -0.76
N ALA A 105 0.08 4.01 -1.97
CA ALA A 105 0.83 4.25 -3.20
C ALA A 105 1.09 5.74 -3.46
N PRO A 106 0.08 6.63 -3.52
CA PRO A 106 0.33 8.05 -3.71
C PRO A 106 1.13 8.69 -2.56
N ALA A 107 1.00 8.20 -1.33
CA ALA A 107 1.82 8.67 -0.20
C ALA A 107 3.31 8.37 -0.42
N VAL A 108 3.67 7.15 -0.85
CA VAL A 108 5.04 6.77 -1.19
C VAL A 108 5.59 7.61 -2.35
N LEU A 109 4.80 7.81 -3.41
CA LEU A 109 5.19 8.62 -4.57
C LEU A 109 5.40 10.09 -4.19
N ALA A 110 4.55 10.64 -3.32
CA ALA A 110 4.69 12.01 -2.83
C ALA A 110 5.95 12.16 -1.96
N ALA A 111 6.20 11.23 -1.05
CA ALA A 111 7.40 11.22 -0.21
C ALA A 111 8.68 11.15 -1.06
N ASP A 112 8.73 10.27 -2.06
CA ASP A 112 9.85 10.16 -3.00
C ASP A 112 10.06 11.47 -3.78
N ARG A 113 8.99 12.07 -4.29
CA ARG A 113 9.07 13.35 -5.01
C ARG A 113 9.62 14.46 -4.13
N ILE A 114 9.13 14.59 -2.89
CA ILE A 114 9.60 15.58 -1.92
C ILE A 114 11.09 15.37 -1.65
N HIS A 115 11.48 14.13 -1.35
CA HIS A 115 12.87 13.77 -1.10
C HIS A 115 13.80 14.18 -2.26
N LYS A 116 13.43 13.85 -3.50
CA LYS A 116 14.22 14.20 -4.70
C LYS A 116 14.34 15.70 -4.92
N VAL A 117 13.25 16.46 -4.69
CA VAL A 117 13.27 17.92 -4.81
C VAL A 117 14.18 18.56 -3.74
N VAL A 118 14.06 18.12 -2.50
CA VAL A 118 14.91 18.63 -1.41
C VAL A 118 16.38 18.32 -1.66
N ARG A 119 16.68 17.10 -2.10
CA ARG A 119 18.06 16.70 -2.44
C ARG A 119 18.63 17.49 -3.60
N ALA A 120 17.83 17.77 -4.64
CA ALA A 120 18.27 18.60 -5.78
C ALA A 120 18.57 20.03 -5.35
N ARG A 121 17.72 20.64 -4.51
CA ARG A 121 17.95 21.98 -3.98
C ARG A 121 19.22 22.09 -3.13
N ARG A 122 19.49 21.11 -2.28
CA ARG A 122 20.71 21.09 -1.45
C ARG A 122 21.98 20.99 -2.32
N ARG A 123 21.97 20.22 -3.40
CA ARG A 123 23.10 20.10 -4.33
C ARG A 123 23.36 21.37 -5.16
N ALA A 124 22.33 22.18 -5.39
CA ALA A 124 22.48 23.44 -6.13
C ALA A 124 22.97 24.59 -5.23
N ALA A 125 22.96 24.41 -3.90
CA ALA A 125 23.42 25.39 -2.93
C ALA A 125 24.87 25.13 -2.42
N THR A 126 25.50 24.05 -2.87
CA THR A 126 26.92 23.70 -2.66
C THR A 126 27.72 23.89 -3.92
#